data_8b0b692dd0635e9368561f918e18770f
#
_entry.id   8b0b692dd0635e9368561f918e18770f
#
_cell.length_a   1.000
_cell.length_b   1.000
_cell.length_c   1.000
_cell.angle_alpha   90.00
_cell.angle_beta   90.00
_cell.angle_gamma   90.00
#
_symmetry.space_group_name_H-M   'P 1'
#
loop_
_entity.id
_entity.type
_entity.pdbx_description
1 polymer ?
#
loop_
_entity_poly.entity_id
_entity_poly.type
_entity_poly.pdbx_seq_one_letter_code
_entity_poly.pdbx_strand_id
1 'polypeptide(L)'
;MATSGSNDFELDVAEYIEEAYERCGLMVRTGNDLKTAKRSLNLMFADWANRGLNRWTMTQETLSLATGVAEYPLGTLSLIVSSSSGFTIGETVTGGTSEATAIVTALPAASSDFEANTLVITVPVGTFTVSETVTGGTSATSSSVSVVPSFEDTQSSIDILSAVVRKDAGTTTQNDVSISRISRDEFLSIPSKKSSSRPTQFYIDRSITPVIKLWPTPDSNDYVLVYDRMRRIFDADTFTNTLDVP
;
A
#
# COMPACT_ATOMS: atom_id res chain seq x y z
N MET A 1 -14.77 43.06 -9.63
CA MET A 1 -15.55 41.86 -9.30
C MET A 1 -14.59 40.93 -8.57
N ALA A 2 -14.95 40.48 -7.36
CA ALA A 2 -14.17 39.49 -6.63
C ALA A 2 -14.48 38.10 -7.22
N THR A 3 -13.46 37.36 -7.57
CA THR A 3 -13.56 35.94 -7.95
C THR A 3 -13.54 35.10 -6.69
N SER A 4 -14.09 33.87 -6.71
CA SER A 4 -14.12 32.97 -5.54
C SER A 4 -12.70 32.60 -5.07
N GLY A 5 -11.73 32.63 -5.99
CA GLY A 5 -10.35 32.24 -5.68
C GLY A 5 -10.14 30.74 -5.46
N SER A 6 -11.19 29.91 -5.60
CA SER A 6 -11.09 28.46 -5.53
C SER A 6 -11.23 27.82 -6.92
N ASN A 7 -10.56 26.70 -7.14
CA ASN A 7 -10.63 25.86 -8.33
C ASN A 7 -11.10 24.44 -7.99
N ASP A 8 -11.65 24.25 -6.81
CA ASP A 8 -12.02 22.99 -6.20
C ASP A 8 -13.52 22.69 -6.38
N PHE A 9 -13.96 22.64 -7.64
CA PHE A 9 -15.31 22.15 -7.94
C PHE A 9 -15.27 20.61 -7.98
N GLU A 10 -15.74 20.00 -6.92
CA GLU A 10 -15.84 18.54 -6.78
C GLU A 10 -17.30 18.15 -6.58
N LEU A 11 -17.81 17.26 -7.43
CA LEU A 11 -19.12 16.66 -7.28
C LEU A 11 -19.03 15.39 -6.44
N ASP A 12 -20.02 15.14 -5.61
CA ASP A 12 -20.17 13.85 -4.96
C ASP A 12 -20.78 12.79 -5.89
N VAL A 13 -20.73 11.53 -5.48
CA VAL A 13 -21.24 10.39 -6.29
C VAL A 13 -22.73 10.56 -6.64
N ALA A 14 -23.54 11.12 -5.71
CA ALA A 14 -24.96 11.33 -5.96
C ALA A 14 -25.18 12.40 -7.02
N GLU A 15 -24.48 13.51 -6.95
CA GLU A 15 -24.53 14.62 -7.91
C GLU A 15 -24.10 14.18 -9.30
N TYR A 16 -23.03 13.37 -9.41
CA TYR A 16 -22.62 12.77 -10.70
C TYR A 16 -23.71 11.90 -11.32
N ILE A 17 -24.36 11.08 -10.49
CA ILE A 17 -25.45 10.22 -10.96
C ILE A 17 -26.66 11.06 -11.38
N GLU A 18 -27.04 12.07 -10.61
CA GLU A 18 -28.16 12.96 -10.93
C GLU A 18 -27.91 13.71 -12.24
N GLU A 19 -26.73 14.31 -12.42
CA GLU A 19 -26.33 14.96 -13.66
C GLU A 19 -26.37 14.02 -14.88
N ALA A 20 -25.92 12.77 -14.69
CA ALA A 20 -25.98 11.76 -15.77
C ALA A 20 -27.42 11.42 -16.16
N TYR A 21 -28.33 11.31 -15.20
CA TYR A 21 -29.75 11.08 -15.46
C TYR A 21 -30.39 12.28 -16.16
N GLU A 22 -30.10 13.48 -15.72
CA GLU A 22 -30.63 14.72 -16.33
C GLU A 22 -30.17 14.85 -17.78
N ARG A 23 -28.91 14.54 -18.09
CA ARG A 23 -28.41 14.53 -19.51
C ARG A 23 -29.12 13.50 -20.37
N CYS A 24 -29.59 12.40 -19.78
CA CYS A 24 -30.41 11.41 -20.46
C CYS A 24 -31.91 11.81 -20.56
N GLY A 25 -32.30 12.97 -20.02
CA GLY A 25 -33.69 13.40 -19.95
C GLY A 25 -34.53 12.62 -18.93
N LEU A 26 -33.88 12.00 -17.95
CA LEU A 26 -34.48 11.21 -16.87
C LEU A 26 -34.28 11.93 -15.55
N MET A 27 -35.04 11.49 -14.54
CA MET A 27 -34.86 11.95 -13.17
C MET A 27 -34.64 10.73 -12.26
N VAL A 28 -33.75 10.85 -11.30
CA VAL A 28 -33.61 9.84 -10.24
C VAL A 28 -34.87 9.86 -9.38
N ARG A 29 -35.59 8.76 -9.30
CA ARG A 29 -36.87 8.66 -8.58
C ARG A 29 -36.80 7.79 -7.34
N THR A 30 -35.89 6.85 -7.30
CA THR A 30 -35.83 5.85 -6.22
C THR A 30 -34.39 5.58 -5.77
N GLY A 31 -34.19 5.15 -4.53
CA GLY A 31 -32.89 4.70 -4.06
C GLY A 31 -32.37 3.45 -4.78
N ASN A 32 -33.23 2.73 -5.50
CA ASN A 32 -32.80 1.61 -6.35
C ASN A 32 -32.11 2.11 -7.63
N ASP A 33 -32.55 3.23 -8.18
CA ASP A 33 -31.91 3.87 -9.35
C ASP A 33 -30.48 4.28 -9.00
N LEU A 34 -30.27 4.92 -7.84
CA LEU A 34 -28.95 5.28 -7.32
C LEU A 34 -28.04 4.05 -7.13
N LYS A 35 -28.56 2.98 -6.53
CA LYS A 35 -27.79 1.72 -6.34
C LYS A 35 -27.38 1.09 -7.67
N THR A 36 -28.27 1.10 -8.65
CA THR A 36 -28.00 0.53 -9.96
C THR A 36 -26.96 1.36 -10.71
N ALA A 37 -27.10 2.69 -10.68
CA ALA A 37 -26.16 3.62 -11.29
C ALA A 37 -24.76 3.51 -10.62
N LYS A 38 -24.69 3.47 -9.28
CA LYS A 38 -23.42 3.27 -8.57
C LYS A 38 -22.71 1.97 -8.96
N ARG A 39 -23.46 0.87 -9.06
CA ARG A 39 -22.89 -0.41 -9.53
C ARG A 39 -22.36 -0.30 -10.97
N SER A 40 -23.09 0.35 -11.87
CA SER A 40 -22.64 0.58 -13.25
C SER A 40 -21.39 1.44 -13.30
N LEU A 41 -21.29 2.46 -12.44
CA LEU A 41 -20.11 3.32 -12.31
C LEU A 41 -18.88 2.50 -11.87
N ASN A 42 -19.02 1.66 -10.85
CA ASN A 42 -17.92 0.79 -10.38
C ASN A 42 -17.50 -0.24 -11.44
N LEU A 43 -18.44 -0.79 -12.21
CA LEU A 43 -18.12 -1.65 -13.35
C LEU A 43 -17.37 -0.89 -14.45
N MET A 44 -17.71 0.36 -14.69
CA MET A 44 -16.99 1.22 -15.64
C MET A 44 -15.56 1.51 -15.16
N PHE A 45 -15.34 1.78 -13.87
CA PHE A 45 -14.00 1.95 -13.30
C PHE A 45 -13.16 0.69 -13.43
N ALA A 46 -13.74 -0.48 -13.19
CA ALA A 46 -13.06 -1.75 -13.39
C ALA A 46 -12.69 -1.98 -14.87
N ASP A 47 -13.56 -1.61 -15.81
CA ASP A 47 -13.28 -1.68 -17.24
C ASP A 47 -12.17 -0.70 -17.65
N TRP A 48 -12.17 0.53 -17.11
CA TRP A 48 -11.09 1.50 -17.35
C TRP A 48 -9.74 1.02 -16.83
N ALA A 49 -9.70 0.45 -15.65
CA ALA A 49 -8.48 -0.14 -15.09
C ALA A 49 -7.94 -1.27 -16.00
N ASN A 50 -8.82 -2.13 -16.53
CA ASN A 50 -8.45 -3.20 -17.45
C ASN A 50 -7.96 -2.70 -18.82
N ARG A 51 -8.46 -1.55 -19.27
CA ARG A 51 -8.02 -0.91 -20.53
C ARG A 51 -6.75 -0.07 -20.36
N GLY A 52 -6.20 0.03 -19.17
CA GLY A 52 -5.01 0.83 -18.89
C GLY A 52 -5.27 2.35 -18.89
N LEU A 53 -6.51 2.78 -18.67
CA LEU A 53 -6.86 4.19 -18.46
C LEU A 53 -6.56 4.59 -17.01
N ASN A 54 -5.27 4.78 -16.72
CA ASN A 54 -4.76 4.92 -15.36
C ASN A 54 -3.77 6.09 -15.22
N ARG A 55 -3.94 7.11 -16.04
CA ARG A 55 -3.00 8.24 -16.11
C ARG A 55 -2.86 9.00 -14.78
N TRP A 56 -3.95 9.12 -14.03
CA TRP A 56 -4.02 9.80 -12.73
C TRP A 56 -3.85 8.83 -11.55
N THR A 57 -3.76 7.55 -11.81
CA THR A 57 -3.55 6.52 -10.77
C THR A 57 -2.11 6.10 -10.63
N MET A 58 -1.18 6.79 -11.30
CA MET A 58 0.25 6.60 -11.11
C MET A 58 0.70 7.42 -9.91
N THR A 59 1.21 6.75 -8.90
CA THR A 59 1.73 7.37 -7.67
C THR A 59 3.13 6.86 -7.37
N GLN A 60 3.98 7.75 -6.86
CA GLN A 60 5.29 7.38 -6.35
C GLN A 60 5.17 7.03 -4.87
N GLU A 61 5.67 5.87 -4.50
CA GLU A 61 5.67 5.37 -3.14
C GLU A 61 7.07 5.06 -2.66
N THR A 62 7.21 5.02 -1.35
CA THR A 62 8.46 4.67 -0.70
C THR A 62 8.26 3.52 0.27
N LEU A 63 9.21 2.59 0.29
CA LEU A 63 9.19 1.43 1.18
C LEU A 63 10.56 1.26 1.82
N SER A 64 10.66 1.38 3.14
CA SER A 64 11.90 1.13 3.86
C SER A 64 12.26 -0.35 3.77
N LEU A 65 13.51 -0.62 3.39
CA LEU A 65 14.02 -1.98 3.30
C LEU A 65 14.70 -2.38 4.60
N ALA A 66 14.52 -3.64 5.00
CA ALA A 66 15.16 -4.19 6.18
C ALA A 66 16.20 -5.25 5.79
N THR A 67 17.31 -5.26 6.51
CA THR A 67 18.39 -6.24 6.33
C THR A 67 17.86 -7.66 6.41
N GLY A 68 18.19 -8.48 5.44
CA GLY A 68 17.81 -9.90 5.41
C GLY A 68 16.39 -10.18 4.91
N VAL A 69 15.60 -9.16 4.59
CA VAL A 69 14.24 -9.31 4.06
C VAL A 69 14.24 -9.14 2.56
N ALA A 70 13.79 -10.16 1.84
CA ALA A 70 13.71 -10.16 0.38
C ALA A 70 12.29 -9.90 -0.16
N GLU A 71 11.27 -10.04 0.67
CA GLU A 71 9.87 -10.00 0.26
C GLU A 71 9.10 -8.93 1.03
N TYR A 72 8.40 -8.06 0.28
CA TYR A 72 7.62 -6.97 0.85
C TYR A 72 6.23 -6.94 0.22
N PRO A 73 5.16 -6.74 1.00
CA PRO A 73 3.83 -6.57 0.45
C PRO A 73 3.76 -5.26 -0.37
N LEU A 74 3.05 -5.28 -1.47
CA LEU A 74 2.77 -4.07 -2.29
C LEU A 74 1.53 -3.31 -1.83
N GLY A 75 0.99 -3.68 -0.72
CA GLY A 75 0.01 -2.96 0.05
C GLY A 75 0.54 -2.77 1.46
N THR A 76 -0.20 -2.04 2.26
CA THR A 76 0.16 -1.85 3.66
C THR A 76 -0.37 -3.02 4.47
N LEU A 77 0.50 -3.80 5.07
CA LEU A 77 0.11 -4.79 6.06
C LEU A 77 0.27 -4.15 7.44
N SER A 78 -0.84 -3.87 8.09
CA SER A 78 -0.87 -3.16 9.36
C SER A 78 -1.19 -4.10 10.53
N LEU A 79 -0.39 -4.01 11.57
CA LEU A 79 -0.63 -4.62 12.88
C LEU A 79 -0.94 -3.49 13.86
N ILE A 80 -2.16 -3.44 14.39
CA ILE A 80 -2.55 -2.42 15.36
C ILE A 80 -2.30 -2.95 16.76
N VAL A 81 -1.57 -2.18 17.53
CA VAL A 81 -1.19 -2.49 18.91
C VAL A 81 -1.74 -1.46 19.88
N SER A 82 -1.74 -1.75 21.17
CA SER A 82 -2.22 -0.80 22.18
C SER A 82 -1.32 0.44 22.30
N SER A 83 -0.03 0.32 21.98
CA SER A 83 0.91 1.44 21.86
C SER A 83 2.03 1.09 20.89
N SER A 84 2.26 1.94 19.90
CA SER A 84 3.39 1.83 18.95
C SER A 84 4.66 2.54 19.45
N SER A 85 4.54 3.30 20.53
CA SER A 85 5.66 4.07 21.10
C SER A 85 6.76 3.14 21.59
N GLY A 86 7.98 3.42 21.17
CA GLY A 86 9.18 2.66 21.55
C GLY A 86 9.58 1.56 20.56
N PHE A 87 8.70 1.13 19.67
CA PHE A 87 9.11 0.26 18.56
C PHE A 87 10.02 1.02 17.58
N THR A 88 10.89 0.27 16.89
CA THR A 88 11.84 0.83 15.93
C THR A 88 11.67 0.22 14.54
N ILE A 89 11.88 1.03 13.51
CA ILE A 89 11.85 0.54 12.13
C ILE A 89 13.04 -0.41 11.91
N GLY A 90 12.79 -1.53 11.22
CA GLY A 90 13.79 -2.57 10.97
C GLY A 90 13.86 -3.64 12.03
N GLU A 91 13.19 -3.50 13.19
CA GLU A 91 13.18 -4.56 14.20
C GLU A 91 12.18 -5.68 13.89
N THR A 92 12.50 -6.86 14.37
CA THR A 92 11.58 -8.00 14.35
C THR A 92 10.66 -7.95 15.56
N VAL A 93 9.35 -7.96 15.32
CA VAL A 93 8.35 -8.15 16.38
C VAL A 93 7.96 -9.63 16.46
N THR A 94 7.82 -10.14 17.67
CA THR A 94 7.47 -11.54 17.92
C THR A 94 6.24 -11.61 18.81
N GLY A 95 5.24 -12.41 18.40
CA GLY A 95 4.05 -12.70 19.19
C GLY A 95 4.38 -13.65 20.32
N GLY A 96 3.98 -13.30 21.54
CA GLY A 96 4.30 -14.08 22.74
C GLY A 96 3.57 -15.41 22.87
N THR A 97 2.45 -15.57 22.19
CA THR A 97 1.64 -16.80 22.21
C THR A 97 1.69 -17.53 20.88
N SER A 98 1.62 -16.78 19.78
CA SER A 98 1.60 -17.35 18.42
C SER A 98 2.98 -17.71 17.88
N GLU A 99 4.06 -17.16 18.49
CA GLU A 99 5.43 -17.19 17.96
C GLU A 99 5.54 -16.61 16.54
N ALA A 100 4.49 -15.91 16.06
CA ALA A 100 4.52 -15.25 14.78
C ALA A 100 5.55 -14.12 14.79
N THR A 101 6.25 -13.95 13.68
CA THR A 101 7.29 -12.92 13.54
C THR A 101 7.05 -12.07 12.31
N ALA A 102 7.33 -10.78 12.41
CA ALA A 102 7.34 -9.84 11.28
C ALA A 102 8.37 -8.74 11.54
N ILE A 103 8.75 -8.02 10.49
CA ILE A 103 9.66 -6.89 10.62
C ILE A 103 8.86 -5.59 10.47
N VAL A 104 9.10 -4.64 11.35
CA VAL A 104 8.49 -3.31 11.31
C VAL A 104 9.14 -2.52 10.17
N THR A 105 8.36 -2.08 9.19
CA THR A 105 8.83 -1.31 8.04
C THR A 105 8.49 0.16 8.14
N ALA A 106 7.43 0.53 8.87
CA ALA A 106 7.09 1.91 9.16
C ALA A 106 6.27 2.04 10.45
N LEU A 107 6.30 3.23 11.03
CA LEU A 107 5.54 3.64 12.21
C LEU A 107 4.76 4.91 11.84
N PRO A 108 3.63 4.79 11.14
CA PRO A 108 2.88 5.95 10.70
C PRO A 108 2.22 6.67 11.89
N ALA A 109 2.12 7.99 11.78
CA ALA A 109 1.22 8.75 12.66
C ALA A 109 -0.24 8.45 12.31
N ALA A 110 -1.14 8.61 13.27
CA ALA A 110 -2.58 8.49 13.01
C ALA A 110 -3.03 9.48 11.93
N SER A 111 -3.73 8.98 10.93
CA SER A 111 -4.23 9.74 9.77
C SER A 111 -5.51 9.11 9.23
N SER A 112 -6.04 9.61 8.11
CA SER A 112 -7.16 8.96 7.41
C SER A 112 -6.83 7.55 6.96
N ASP A 113 -5.54 7.28 6.66
CA ASP A 113 -5.08 6.01 6.08
C ASP A 113 -4.55 5.03 7.13
N PHE A 114 -4.23 5.52 8.34
CA PHE A 114 -3.68 4.71 9.41
C PHE A 114 -4.34 5.01 10.75
N GLU A 115 -4.79 3.97 11.43
CA GLU A 115 -5.22 4.08 12.81
C GLU A 115 -4.05 4.43 13.74
N ALA A 116 -4.38 4.99 14.90
CA ALA A 116 -3.39 5.23 15.93
C ALA A 116 -2.71 3.92 16.35
N ASN A 117 -1.41 3.98 16.65
CA ASN A 117 -0.63 2.84 17.09
C ASN A 117 -0.51 1.70 16.07
N THR A 118 -0.48 2.04 14.79
CA THR A 118 -0.24 1.10 13.71
C THR A 118 1.26 0.81 13.56
N LEU A 119 1.60 -0.47 13.46
CA LEU A 119 2.89 -0.94 12.97
C LEU A 119 2.69 -1.43 11.54
N VAL A 120 3.37 -0.84 10.58
CA VAL A 120 3.46 -1.41 9.22
C VAL A 120 4.50 -2.49 9.24
N ILE A 121 4.14 -3.70 8.82
CA ILE A 121 4.99 -4.88 8.94
C ILE A 121 5.17 -5.59 7.59
N THR A 122 6.22 -6.39 7.50
CA THR A 122 6.39 -7.35 6.39
C THR A 122 5.34 -8.46 6.47
N VAL A 123 5.27 -9.30 5.44
CA VAL A 123 4.48 -10.54 5.51
C VAL A 123 4.93 -11.35 6.72
N PRO A 124 4.05 -11.64 7.68
CA PRO A 124 4.45 -12.35 8.88
C PRO A 124 4.75 -13.83 8.59
N VAL A 125 5.70 -14.37 9.34
CA VAL A 125 5.88 -15.81 9.45
C VAL A 125 5.03 -16.27 10.63
N GLY A 126 4.03 -17.09 10.35
CA GLY A 126 2.99 -17.44 11.33
C GLY A 126 1.81 -16.46 11.31
N THR A 127 0.93 -16.57 12.28
CA THR A 127 -0.28 -15.74 12.36
C THR A 127 -0.39 -15.13 13.76
N PHE A 128 -0.38 -13.81 13.85
CA PHE A 128 -0.61 -13.11 15.10
C PHE A 128 -2.04 -13.33 15.60
N THR A 129 -2.22 -13.28 16.92
CA THR A 129 -3.52 -13.42 17.56
C THR A 129 -3.91 -12.13 18.31
N VAL A 130 -5.21 -11.84 18.33
CA VAL A 130 -5.72 -10.67 19.09
C VAL A 130 -5.46 -10.87 20.58
N SER A 131 -5.11 -9.79 21.27
CA SER A 131 -4.79 -9.72 22.69
C SER A 131 -3.49 -10.40 23.10
N GLU A 132 -2.71 -10.97 22.17
CA GLU A 132 -1.37 -11.41 22.52
C GLU A 132 -0.41 -10.23 22.70
N THR A 133 0.66 -10.45 23.43
CA THR A 133 1.71 -9.44 23.57
C THR A 133 2.73 -9.62 22.46
N VAL A 134 2.98 -8.59 21.66
CA VAL A 134 4.11 -8.55 20.74
C VAL A 134 5.28 -7.83 21.37
N THR A 135 6.49 -8.34 21.15
CA THR A 135 7.73 -7.77 21.69
C THR A 135 8.70 -7.47 20.56
N GLY A 136 9.25 -6.26 20.56
CA GLY A 136 10.30 -5.82 19.64
C GLY A 136 11.65 -6.42 20.02
N GLY A 137 12.32 -7.03 19.05
CA GLY A 137 13.59 -7.74 19.30
C GLY A 137 14.77 -6.83 19.61
N THR A 138 14.74 -5.57 19.17
CA THR A 138 15.81 -4.58 19.42
C THR A 138 15.42 -3.62 20.53
N SER A 139 14.20 -3.10 20.47
CA SER A 139 13.69 -2.12 21.44
C SER A 139 13.32 -2.74 22.78
N ALA A 140 13.07 -4.06 22.82
CA ALA A 140 12.45 -4.76 23.92
C ALA A 140 11.08 -4.18 24.35
N THR A 141 10.48 -3.33 23.50
CA THR A 141 9.15 -2.77 23.72
C THR A 141 8.11 -3.87 23.56
N SER A 142 7.18 -3.92 24.48
CA SER A 142 6.06 -4.88 24.45
C SER A 142 4.73 -4.16 24.40
N SER A 143 3.83 -4.64 23.54
CA SER A 143 2.48 -4.08 23.39
C SER A 143 1.48 -5.17 23.03
N SER A 144 0.23 -5.00 23.43
CA SER A 144 -0.84 -5.96 23.11
C SER A 144 -1.38 -5.72 21.71
N VAL A 145 -1.60 -6.80 20.96
CA VAL A 145 -2.24 -6.76 19.64
C VAL A 145 -3.72 -6.40 19.79
N SER A 146 -4.11 -5.28 19.21
CA SER A 146 -5.50 -4.84 19.17
C SER A 146 -6.23 -5.39 17.95
N VAL A 147 -5.59 -5.34 16.78
CA VAL A 147 -6.10 -5.91 15.53
C VAL A 147 -4.99 -6.72 14.86
N VAL A 148 -5.31 -7.95 14.49
CA VAL A 148 -4.37 -8.81 13.74
C VAL A 148 -4.06 -8.22 12.37
N PRO A 149 -2.89 -8.54 11.79
CA PRO A 149 -2.51 -8.03 10.49
C PRO A 149 -3.60 -8.30 9.46
N SER A 150 -4.20 -7.24 8.97
CA SER A 150 -5.05 -7.24 7.80
C SER A 150 -4.29 -6.60 6.65
N PHE A 151 -4.48 -7.17 5.47
CA PHE A 151 -4.03 -6.50 4.26
C PHE A 151 -5.01 -5.37 3.97
N GLU A 152 -4.62 -4.17 4.34
CA GLU A 152 -5.38 -2.99 3.95
C GLU A 152 -5.17 -2.77 2.45
N ASP A 153 -6.12 -3.26 1.67
CA ASP A 153 -6.19 -3.04 0.22
C ASP A 153 -6.67 -1.61 -0.11
N THR A 154 -6.38 -0.68 0.79
CA THR A 154 -6.74 0.73 0.60
C THR A 154 -6.13 1.31 -0.68
N GLN A 155 -5.14 0.62 -1.24
CA GLN A 155 -4.50 1.03 -2.48
C GLN A 155 -3.92 -0.19 -3.22
N SER A 156 -4.77 -1.07 -3.76
CA SER A 156 -4.27 -2.22 -4.50
C SER A 156 -3.41 -1.78 -5.69
N SER A 157 -2.13 -2.13 -5.63
CA SER A 157 -1.18 -1.87 -6.71
C SER A 157 -1.44 -2.86 -7.84
N ILE A 158 -1.78 -2.35 -9.02
CA ILE A 158 -1.94 -3.20 -10.21
C ILE A 158 -0.57 -3.61 -10.73
N ASP A 159 0.38 -2.67 -10.78
CA ASP A 159 1.73 -2.91 -11.28
C ASP A 159 2.73 -1.88 -10.74
N ILE A 160 4.02 -2.20 -10.82
CA ILE A 160 5.13 -1.28 -10.61
C ILE A 160 5.75 -0.98 -11.97
N LEU A 161 5.83 0.29 -12.31
CA LEU A 161 6.36 0.77 -13.59
C LEU A 161 7.87 0.90 -13.55
N SER A 162 8.40 1.52 -12.50
CA SER A 162 9.82 1.73 -12.28
C SER A 162 10.13 1.66 -10.80
N ALA A 163 11.37 1.32 -10.46
CA ALA A 163 11.83 1.30 -9.08
C ALA A 163 13.32 1.66 -8.99
N VAL A 164 13.67 2.36 -7.93
CA VAL A 164 15.06 2.67 -7.57
C VAL A 164 15.30 2.32 -6.11
N VAL A 165 16.52 1.92 -5.79
CA VAL A 165 16.98 1.79 -4.40
C VAL A 165 17.70 3.08 -4.04
N ARG A 166 17.16 3.79 -3.08
CA ARG A 166 17.72 5.00 -2.49
C ARG A 166 18.52 4.62 -1.26
N LYS A 167 19.75 5.09 -1.19
CA LYS A 167 20.58 5.02 0.00
C LYS A 167 20.68 6.39 0.64
N ASP A 168 20.84 6.44 1.96
CA ASP A 168 21.02 7.67 2.75
C ASP A 168 19.89 8.71 2.49
N ALA A 169 18.64 8.23 2.49
CA ALA A 169 17.47 9.06 2.19
C ALA A 169 17.40 10.32 3.09
N GLY A 170 17.16 11.48 2.47
CA GLY A 170 17.06 12.76 3.20
C GLY A 170 18.38 13.39 3.60
N THR A 171 19.52 12.81 3.22
CA THR A 171 20.85 13.37 3.48
C THR A 171 21.47 13.99 2.23
N THR A 172 22.57 14.73 2.39
CA THR A 172 23.34 15.29 1.26
C THR A 172 24.08 14.23 0.45
N THR A 173 24.21 13.02 0.97
CA THR A 173 24.84 11.83 0.34
C THR A 173 23.83 10.90 -0.30
N GLN A 174 22.56 11.29 -0.37
CA GLN A 174 21.51 10.50 -0.99
C GLN A 174 21.90 10.09 -2.41
N ASN A 175 21.75 8.80 -2.69
CA ASN A 175 22.05 8.21 -3.99
C ASN A 175 20.96 7.23 -4.42
N ASP A 176 20.40 7.46 -5.60
CA ASP A 176 19.35 6.63 -6.18
C ASP A 176 19.95 5.74 -7.29
N VAL A 177 19.73 4.44 -7.18
CA VAL A 177 20.19 3.47 -8.17
C VAL A 177 18.99 2.69 -8.70
N SER A 178 18.78 2.75 -10.02
CA SER A 178 17.69 2.02 -10.66
C SER A 178 17.91 0.52 -10.56
N ILE A 179 16.82 -0.20 -10.34
CA ILE A 179 16.78 -1.67 -10.31
C ILE A 179 15.94 -2.19 -11.46
N SER A 180 16.30 -3.35 -11.99
CA SER A 180 15.63 -3.93 -13.14
C SER A 180 14.54 -4.90 -12.72
N ARG A 181 13.40 -4.84 -13.43
CA ARG A 181 12.35 -5.83 -13.28
C ARG A 181 12.74 -7.10 -14.01
N ILE A 182 12.54 -8.25 -13.35
CA ILE A 182 12.76 -9.57 -13.94
C ILE A 182 11.47 -10.38 -13.97
N SER A 183 11.41 -11.36 -14.86
CA SER A 183 10.31 -12.29 -14.97
C SER A 183 10.32 -13.33 -13.84
N ARG A 184 9.20 -14.06 -13.68
CA ARG A 184 9.12 -15.15 -12.72
C ARG A 184 10.15 -16.25 -12.98
N ASP A 185 10.35 -16.59 -14.25
CA ASP A 185 11.26 -17.65 -14.65
C ASP A 185 12.72 -17.25 -14.40
N GLU A 186 13.07 -16.00 -14.70
CA GLU A 186 14.39 -15.45 -14.36
C GLU A 186 14.62 -15.44 -12.85
N PHE A 187 13.63 -15.02 -12.06
CA PHE A 187 13.74 -15.06 -10.60
C PHE A 187 13.90 -16.50 -10.07
N LEU A 188 13.19 -17.47 -10.66
CA LEU A 188 13.31 -18.89 -10.28
C LEU A 188 14.68 -19.47 -10.65
N SER A 189 15.29 -19.01 -11.72
CA SER A 189 16.60 -19.48 -12.21
C SER A 189 17.79 -18.97 -11.36
N ILE A 190 17.58 -18.00 -10.48
CA ILE A 190 18.63 -17.48 -9.60
C ILE A 190 19.09 -18.58 -8.62
N PRO A 191 20.37 -18.99 -8.68
CA PRO A 191 20.84 -20.14 -7.88
C PRO A 191 20.92 -19.80 -6.37
N SER A 192 21.30 -18.57 -6.03
CA SER A 192 21.44 -18.11 -4.63
C SER A 192 20.50 -16.97 -4.32
N LYS A 193 19.26 -17.30 -3.88
CA LYS A 193 18.24 -16.32 -3.52
C LYS A 193 18.52 -15.60 -2.20
N LYS A 194 19.41 -16.15 -1.36
CA LYS A 194 19.81 -15.58 -0.07
C LYS A 194 21.09 -14.75 -0.14
N SER A 195 21.59 -14.47 -1.34
CA SER A 195 22.71 -13.56 -1.51
C SER A 195 22.35 -12.19 -0.96
N SER A 196 23.16 -11.64 -0.08
CA SER A 196 22.92 -10.36 0.59
C SER A 196 23.82 -9.28 -0.01
N SER A 197 23.21 -8.21 -0.49
CA SER A 197 23.86 -7.01 -1.02
C SER A 197 22.78 -5.96 -1.30
N ARG A 198 23.17 -4.80 -1.84
CA ARG A 198 22.19 -3.85 -2.37
C ARG A 198 21.34 -4.50 -3.46
N PRO A 199 20.01 -4.42 -3.38
CA PRO A 199 19.13 -4.93 -4.42
C PRO A 199 19.42 -4.32 -5.79
N THR A 200 19.42 -5.16 -6.84
CA THR A 200 19.64 -4.76 -8.25
C THR A 200 18.50 -5.18 -9.15
N GLN A 201 17.69 -6.12 -8.70
CA GLN A 201 16.58 -6.68 -9.47
C GLN A 201 15.35 -6.86 -8.57
N PHE A 202 14.18 -6.82 -9.17
CA PHE A 202 12.93 -7.11 -8.47
C PHE A 202 11.98 -7.93 -9.34
N TYR A 203 11.19 -8.74 -8.68
CA TYR A 203 10.10 -9.52 -9.26
C TYR A 203 8.80 -9.21 -8.50
N ILE A 204 7.68 -9.09 -9.22
CA ILE A 204 6.36 -8.86 -8.63
C ILE A 204 5.56 -10.16 -8.70
N ASP A 205 5.23 -10.71 -7.54
CA ASP A 205 4.30 -11.83 -7.41
C ASP A 205 2.88 -11.28 -7.34
N ARG A 206 2.13 -11.43 -8.43
CA ARG A 206 0.75 -10.93 -8.58
C ARG A 206 -0.25 -11.94 -8.02
N SER A 207 -0.12 -12.29 -6.75
CA SER A 207 -1.13 -13.05 -6.01
C SER A 207 -2.26 -12.11 -5.55
N ILE A 208 -3.25 -12.64 -4.82
CA ILE A 208 -4.31 -11.83 -4.18
C ILE A 208 -3.68 -10.76 -3.27
N THR A 209 -2.61 -11.12 -2.58
CA THR A 209 -1.76 -10.19 -1.83
C THR A 209 -0.47 -10.00 -2.64
N PRO A 210 -0.35 -8.96 -3.46
CA PRO A 210 0.80 -8.79 -4.31
C PRO A 210 2.05 -8.50 -3.47
N VAL A 211 3.15 -9.15 -3.82
CA VAL A 211 4.43 -9.07 -3.10
C VAL A 211 5.53 -8.69 -4.07
N ILE A 212 6.37 -7.72 -3.71
CA ILE A 212 7.62 -7.47 -4.40
C ILE A 212 8.73 -8.31 -3.78
N LYS A 213 9.46 -9.03 -4.60
CA LYS A 213 10.63 -9.81 -4.21
C LYS A 213 11.88 -9.17 -4.76
N LEU A 214 12.80 -8.82 -3.88
CA LEU A 214 14.05 -8.16 -4.21
C LEU A 214 15.20 -9.16 -4.28
N TRP A 215 16.12 -8.94 -5.20
CA TRP A 215 17.36 -9.70 -5.30
C TRP A 215 18.52 -8.79 -5.72
N PRO A 216 19.70 -8.90 -5.07
CA PRO A 216 19.98 -9.59 -3.78
C PRO A 216 19.13 -9.07 -2.62
N THR A 217 19.10 -9.85 -1.54
CA THR A 217 18.44 -9.43 -0.29
C THR A 217 19.17 -8.23 0.31
N PRO A 218 18.49 -7.19 0.79
CA PRO A 218 19.11 -6.02 1.39
C PRO A 218 20.11 -6.38 2.51
N ASP A 219 21.28 -5.75 2.49
CA ASP A 219 22.35 -5.91 3.50
C ASP A 219 22.40 -4.76 4.51
N SER A 220 21.57 -3.72 4.33
CA SER A 220 21.46 -2.56 5.23
C SER A 220 20.02 -2.12 5.39
N ASN A 221 19.70 -1.52 6.56
CA ASN A 221 18.43 -0.85 6.82
C ASN A 221 18.39 0.59 6.26
N ASP A 222 19.49 1.10 5.70
CA ASP A 222 19.57 2.46 5.14
C ASP A 222 18.97 2.56 3.73
N TYR A 223 18.52 1.45 3.19
CA TYR A 223 17.92 1.44 1.86
C TYR A 223 16.42 1.72 1.92
N VAL A 224 15.97 2.55 1.00
CA VAL A 224 14.57 2.82 0.74
C VAL A 224 14.28 2.48 -0.71
N LEU A 225 13.30 1.63 -0.96
CA LEU A 225 12.78 1.39 -2.29
C LEU A 225 11.83 2.55 -2.63
N VAL A 226 12.13 3.27 -3.70
CA VAL A 226 11.24 4.29 -4.27
C VAL A 226 10.72 3.72 -5.57
N TYR A 227 9.42 3.63 -5.72
CA TYR A 227 8.83 3.00 -6.90
C TYR A 227 7.59 3.74 -7.37
N ASP A 228 7.41 3.79 -8.68
CA ASP A 228 6.21 4.29 -9.32
C ASP A 228 5.25 3.13 -9.51
N ARG A 229 4.12 3.20 -8.84
CA ARG A 229 3.08 2.18 -8.96
C ARG A 229 1.87 2.72 -9.71
N MET A 230 1.18 1.79 -10.30
CA MET A 230 -0.15 1.98 -10.85
C MET A 230 -1.14 1.41 -9.85
N ARG A 231 -1.96 2.27 -9.25
CA ARG A 231 -3.03 1.85 -8.36
C ARG A 231 -4.35 1.65 -9.09
N ARG A 232 -5.26 0.94 -8.49
CA ARG A 232 -6.64 0.84 -8.96
C ARG A 232 -7.38 2.15 -8.66
N ILE A 233 -8.32 2.51 -9.53
CA ILE A 233 -9.28 3.60 -9.25
C ILE A 233 -10.12 3.18 -8.06
N PHE A 234 -10.33 4.08 -7.09
CA PHE A 234 -11.17 3.79 -5.95
C PHE A 234 -12.63 3.58 -6.36
N ASP A 235 -13.26 2.62 -5.73
CA ASP A 235 -14.68 2.37 -5.94
C ASP A 235 -15.52 3.54 -5.37
N ALA A 236 -16.62 3.85 -6.04
CA ALA A 236 -17.65 4.74 -5.49
C ALA A 236 -18.33 4.02 -4.31
N ASP A 237 -17.92 4.30 -3.08
CA ASP A 237 -18.38 3.60 -1.89
C ASP A 237 -19.65 4.23 -1.31
N THR A 238 -19.59 5.45 -0.84
CA THR A 238 -20.76 6.20 -0.34
C THR A 238 -21.20 7.27 -1.34
N PHE A 239 -22.47 7.67 -1.28
CA PHE A 239 -23.00 8.68 -2.21
C PHE A 239 -22.47 10.08 -1.94
N THR A 240 -21.91 10.32 -0.78
CA THR A 240 -21.33 11.59 -0.33
C THR A 240 -19.83 11.67 -0.56
N ASN A 241 -19.20 10.61 -1.07
CA ASN A 241 -17.78 10.63 -1.40
C ASN A 241 -17.55 11.25 -2.78
N THR A 242 -16.42 11.91 -2.95
CA THR A 242 -15.95 12.36 -4.26
C THR A 242 -15.41 11.19 -5.09
N LEU A 243 -15.44 11.32 -6.40
CA LEU A 243 -14.91 10.31 -7.30
C LEU A 243 -13.38 10.47 -7.46
N ASP A 244 -12.68 9.35 -7.57
CA ASP A 244 -11.24 9.30 -7.86
C ASP A 244 -10.98 9.47 -9.37
N VAL A 245 -11.50 10.56 -9.93
CA VAL A 245 -11.32 10.97 -11.34
C VAL A 245 -11.03 12.46 -11.38
N PRO A 246 -10.20 12.94 -12.35
CA PRO A 246 -9.90 14.35 -12.49
C PRO A 246 -11.08 15.16 -12.99
#